data_0530c34c2516ec7d29aaa9c7d8c457f1
#
_entry.id   0530c34c2516ec7d29aaa9c7d8c457f1
#
_cell.length_a   1.000
_cell.length_b   1.000
_cell.length_c   1.000
_cell.angle_alpha   90.00
_cell.angle_beta   90.00
_cell.angle_gamma   90.00
#
_symmetry.space_group_name_H-M   'P 1'
#
loop_
_entity.id
_entity.type
_entity.pdbx_description
1 polymer ?
#
loop_
_entity_poly.entity_id
_entity_poly.type
_entity_poly.pdbx_seq_one_letter_code
_entity_poly.pdbx_strand_id
1 'polypeptide(L)'
;MNLFQLLIKSVFVDNMIFAYFLGMCSYLAVSKAVKTSAGLGLAVTFGLVVTVPVNYLIDKYLLAPGALAWINPNWASADLSFLTYIIFIAIIAAIVQILEMIIETFTPSLYSALGIFLPLIAVNCASLGCSLFMQERGFSNVGEAAIFGLGSGIGWLLAIVAIAAIREKLRYSKISKALQGVGISFIITGLMGIAFMAFMGIKL
;
A
#
# COMPACT_ATOMS: atom_id res chain seq x y z
N MET A 1 7.92 16.79 12.38
CA MET A 1 7.00 15.78 12.98
C MET A 1 7.86 14.64 13.50
N ASN A 2 7.61 14.15 14.73
CA ASN A 2 8.41 13.04 15.24
C ASN A 2 8.12 11.78 14.43
N LEU A 3 9.15 10.98 14.14
CA LEU A 3 9.05 9.73 13.35
C LEU A 3 7.99 8.77 13.90
N PHE A 4 7.83 8.75 15.23
CA PHE A 4 6.82 7.94 15.91
C PHE A 4 5.39 8.45 15.65
N GLN A 5 5.18 9.77 15.67
CA GLN A 5 3.89 10.38 15.31
C GLN A 5 3.52 10.10 13.86
N LEU A 6 4.51 10.17 12.94
CA LEU A 6 4.32 9.83 11.53
C LEU A 6 3.88 8.37 11.36
N LEU A 7 4.52 7.45 12.08
CA LEU A 7 4.17 6.03 12.05
C LEU A 7 2.72 5.80 12.50
N ILE A 8 2.34 6.30 13.68
CA ILE A 8 0.98 6.13 14.22
C ILE A 8 -0.05 6.76 13.29
N LYS A 9 0.23 7.96 12.79
CA LYS A 9 -0.64 8.66 11.86
C LYS A 9 -0.86 7.84 10.57
N SER A 10 0.22 7.28 10.01
CA SER A 10 0.14 6.47 8.78
C SER A 10 -0.62 5.16 8.98
N VAL A 11 -0.56 4.54 10.17
CA VAL A 11 -1.27 3.29 10.46
C VAL A 11 -2.77 3.51 10.64
N PHE A 12 -3.17 4.51 11.43
CA PHE A 12 -4.54 4.67 11.88
C PHE A 12 -5.30 5.79 11.18
N VAL A 13 -4.70 6.96 11.02
CA VAL A 13 -5.37 8.14 10.46
C VAL A 13 -5.33 8.11 8.93
N ASP A 14 -4.13 7.94 8.37
CA ASP A 14 -3.90 7.92 6.93
C ASP A 14 -3.87 6.48 6.38
N ASN A 15 -4.77 5.61 6.89
CA ASN A 15 -4.86 4.23 6.45
C ASN A 15 -5.29 4.16 4.98
N MET A 16 -4.49 3.48 4.14
CA MET A 16 -4.72 3.41 2.69
C MET A 16 -6.08 2.80 2.32
N ILE A 17 -6.61 1.88 3.12
CA ILE A 17 -7.92 1.26 2.85
C ILE A 17 -9.05 2.09 3.41
N PHE A 18 -9.00 2.47 4.69
CA PHE A 18 -10.15 3.08 5.36
C PHE A 18 -10.29 4.58 5.08
N ALA A 19 -9.19 5.31 4.86
CA ALA A 19 -9.23 6.73 4.55
C ALA A 19 -9.38 7.01 3.04
N TYR A 20 -8.69 6.21 2.20
CA TYR A 20 -8.56 6.50 0.76
C TYR A 20 -9.14 5.42 -0.15
N PHE A 21 -9.58 4.27 0.40
CA PHE A 21 -10.09 3.11 -0.34
C PHE A 21 -9.11 2.54 -1.39
N LEU A 22 -7.81 2.74 -1.16
CA LEU A 22 -6.76 2.28 -2.06
C LEU A 22 -6.37 0.82 -1.76
N GLY A 23 -6.20 0.03 -2.82
CA GLY A 23 -5.85 -1.38 -2.69
C GLY A 23 -7.04 -2.30 -2.43
N MET A 24 -8.27 -1.83 -2.67
CA MET A 24 -9.51 -2.61 -2.47
C MET A 24 -9.58 -3.86 -3.35
N CYS A 25 -8.97 -3.87 -4.53
CA CYS A 25 -8.97 -5.01 -5.43
C CYS A 25 -8.31 -6.25 -4.78
N SER A 26 -7.08 -6.10 -4.29
CA SER A 26 -6.37 -7.18 -3.59
C SER A 26 -6.96 -7.48 -2.20
N TYR A 27 -7.41 -6.44 -1.49
CA TYR A 27 -8.09 -6.55 -0.20
C TYR A 27 -9.35 -7.43 -0.26
N LEU A 28 -10.23 -7.22 -1.24
CA LEU A 28 -11.47 -8.01 -1.40
C LEU A 28 -11.20 -9.40 -1.96
N ALA A 29 -10.24 -9.54 -2.89
CA ALA A 29 -9.94 -10.80 -3.55
C ALA A 29 -9.36 -11.84 -2.59
N VAL A 30 -8.44 -11.42 -1.72
CA VAL A 30 -7.63 -12.32 -0.88
C VAL A 30 -8.18 -12.49 0.54
N SER A 31 -9.08 -11.61 1.02
CA SER A 31 -9.60 -11.63 2.40
C SER A 31 -10.59 -12.77 2.71
N LYS A 32 -10.46 -13.93 2.05
CA LYS A 32 -11.30 -15.12 2.31
C LYS A 32 -10.82 -15.98 3.47
N ALA A 33 -9.53 -15.96 3.77
CA ALA A 33 -8.89 -16.72 4.84
C ALA A 33 -7.83 -15.84 5.53
N VAL A 34 -7.81 -15.86 6.85
CA VAL A 34 -6.89 -15.05 7.67
C VAL A 34 -5.43 -15.36 7.35
N LYS A 35 -5.08 -16.64 7.19
CA LYS A 35 -3.69 -17.06 6.92
C LYS A 35 -3.15 -16.48 5.60
N THR A 36 -3.94 -16.56 4.53
CA THR A 36 -3.56 -16.02 3.21
C THR A 36 -3.52 -14.50 3.23
N SER A 37 -4.47 -13.87 3.92
CA SER A 37 -4.53 -12.41 4.08
C SER A 37 -3.32 -11.86 4.85
N ALA A 38 -2.91 -12.53 5.92
CA ALA A 38 -1.72 -12.15 6.67
C ALA A 38 -0.44 -12.30 5.83
N GLY A 39 -0.31 -13.37 5.07
CA GLY A 39 0.83 -13.57 4.15
C GLY A 39 0.92 -12.47 3.09
N LEU A 40 -0.19 -12.15 2.43
CA LEU A 40 -0.24 -11.07 1.45
C LEU A 40 0.05 -9.71 2.10
N GLY A 41 -0.53 -9.46 3.28
CA GLY A 41 -0.31 -8.21 3.99
C GLY A 41 1.15 -7.97 4.38
N LEU A 42 1.85 -9.02 4.81
CA LEU A 42 3.28 -8.95 5.06
C LEU A 42 4.09 -8.69 3.78
N ALA A 43 3.75 -9.35 2.68
CA ALA A 43 4.40 -9.12 1.39
C ALA A 43 4.20 -7.68 0.89
N VAL A 44 2.99 -7.14 1.01
CA VAL A 44 2.69 -5.74 0.66
C VAL A 44 3.44 -4.77 1.58
N THR A 45 3.49 -5.03 2.88
CA THR A 45 4.23 -4.21 3.84
C THR A 45 5.71 -4.16 3.49
N PHE A 46 6.32 -5.32 3.23
CA PHE A 46 7.71 -5.39 2.80
C PHE A 46 7.94 -4.65 1.48
N GLY A 47 7.06 -4.85 0.50
CA GLY A 47 7.09 -4.14 -0.77
C GLY A 47 7.06 -2.62 -0.58
N LEU A 48 6.18 -2.09 0.27
CA LEU A 48 6.07 -0.66 0.55
C LEU A 48 7.32 -0.09 1.24
N VAL A 49 7.89 -0.84 2.19
CA VAL A 49 9.12 -0.42 2.89
C VAL A 49 10.29 -0.24 1.94
N VAL A 50 10.36 -1.03 0.87
CA VAL A 50 11.41 -0.92 -0.16
C VAL A 50 11.03 0.10 -1.23
N THR A 51 9.80 0.06 -1.72
CA THR A 51 9.35 0.84 -2.87
C THR A 51 9.26 2.33 -2.58
N VAL A 52 8.73 2.72 -1.40
CA VAL A 52 8.52 4.14 -1.08
C VAL A 52 9.83 4.91 -0.96
N PRO A 53 10.87 4.43 -0.25
CA PRO A 53 12.16 5.11 -0.22
C PRO A 53 12.86 5.17 -1.59
N VAL A 54 12.73 4.11 -2.39
CA VAL A 54 13.31 4.09 -3.75
C VAL A 54 12.63 5.13 -4.63
N ASN A 55 11.29 5.19 -4.62
CA ASN A 55 10.53 6.21 -5.34
C ASN A 55 10.88 7.63 -4.84
N TYR A 56 11.10 7.82 -3.53
CA TYR A 56 11.55 9.09 -2.98
C TYR A 56 12.92 9.52 -3.55
N LEU A 57 13.87 8.59 -3.61
CA LEU A 57 15.18 8.90 -4.18
C LEU A 57 15.08 9.29 -5.65
N ILE A 58 14.29 8.56 -6.42
CA ILE A 58 14.11 8.84 -7.85
C ILE A 58 13.35 10.15 -8.07
N ASP A 59 12.32 10.42 -7.29
CA ASP A 59 11.61 11.71 -7.32
C ASP A 59 12.59 12.86 -7.07
N LYS A 60 13.39 12.77 -6.02
CA LYS A 60 14.34 13.82 -5.62
C LYS A 60 15.50 14.02 -6.60
N TYR A 61 16.01 12.95 -7.20
CA TYR A 61 17.22 13.02 -8.04
C TYR A 61 16.94 13.03 -9.55
N LEU A 62 15.78 12.56 -10.00
CA LEU A 62 15.44 12.51 -11.42
C LEU A 62 14.25 13.41 -11.81
N LEU A 63 13.21 13.45 -10.98
CA LEU A 63 11.94 14.08 -11.35
C LEU A 63 11.77 15.50 -10.82
N ALA A 64 12.49 15.88 -9.76
CA ALA A 64 12.40 17.22 -9.21
C ALA A 64 12.78 18.27 -10.27
N PRO A 65 12.06 19.40 -10.34
CA PRO A 65 12.40 20.49 -11.26
C PRO A 65 13.85 20.93 -11.10
N GLY A 66 14.65 20.84 -12.16
CA GLY A 66 16.07 21.14 -12.12
C GLY A 66 16.99 19.98 -11.66
N ALA A 67 16.45 18.81 -11.35
CA ALA A 67 17.26 17.65 -10.96
C ALA A 67 18.21 17.20 -12.07
N LEU A 68 17.85 17.39 -13.34
CA LEU A 68 18.70 17.06 -14.49
C LEU A 68 19.77 18.12 -14.82
N ALA A 69 19.81 19.23 -14.12
CA ALA A 69 20.82 20.28 -14.36
C ALA A 69 22.27 19.79 -14.18
N TRP A 70 22.49 18.74 -13.40
CA TRP A 70 23.82 18.14 -13.22
C TRP A 70 24.28 17.30 -14.42
N ILE A 71 23.35 16.84 -15.29
CA ILE A 71 23.67 16.07 -16.51
C ILE A 71 23.83 17.04 -17.69
N ASN A 72 22.90 18.00 -17.84
CA ASN A 72 22.92 18.95 -18.94
C ASN A 72 22.17 20.25 -18.55
N PRO A 73 22.83 21.42 -18.59
CA PRO A 73 22.19 22.70 -18.22
C PRO A 73 20.99 23.07 -19.09
N ASN A 74 20.93 22.58 -20.32
CA ASN A 74 19.81 22.85 -21.24
C ASN A 74 18.52 22.08 -20.87
N TRP A 75 18.60 21.06 -20.01
CA TRP A 75 17.47 20.24 -19.58
C TRP A 75 16.92 20.67 -18.22
N ALA A 76 17.50 21.69 -17.61
CA ALA A 76 17.03 22.24 -16.34
C ALA A 76 15.61 22.82 -16.40
N SER A 77 15.13 23.16 -17.61
CA SER A 77 13.77 23.67 -17.84
C SER A 77 12.75 22.58 -18.25
N ALA A 78 13.20 21.33 -18.40
CA ALA A 78 12.30 20.24 -18.75
C ALA A 78 11.50 19.80 -17.52
N ASP A 79 10.20 20.02 -17.57
CA ASP A 79 9.28 19.59 -16.51
C ASP A 79 8.84 18.14 -16.78
N LEU A 80 9.43 17.21 -16.01
CA LEU A 80 9.18 15.77 -16.14
C LEU A 80 8.06 15.28 -15.21
N SER A 81 7.35 16.17 -14.53
CA SER A 81 6.32 15.80 -13.56
C SER A 81 5.22 14.90 -14.14
N PHE A 82 4.92 15.03 -15.44
CA PHE A 82 3.93 14.16 -16.09
C PHE A 82 4.39 12.69 -16.23
N LEU A 83 5.71 12.45 -16.22
CA LEU A 83 6.27 11.10 -16.27
C LEU A 83 6.32 10.43 -14.88
N THR A 84 6.08 11.16 -13.80
CA THR A 84 6.16 10.64 -12.44
C THR A 84 5.31 9.37 -12.25
N TYR A 85 4.07 9.38 -12.71
CA TYR A 85 3.18 8.23 -12.62
C TYR A 85 3.73 7.00 -13.32
N ILE A 86 4.23 7.17 -14.54
CA ILE A 86 4.76 6.07 -15.36
C ILE A 86 6.01 5.49 -14.71
N ILE A 87 6.90 6.35 -14.24
CA ILE A 87 8.15 5.95 -13.60
C ILE A 87 7.88 5.23 -12.28
N PHE A 88 6.99 5.74 -11.45
CA PHE A 88 6.63 5.10 -10.18
C PHE A 88 6.01 3.71 -10.41
N ILE A 89 5.09 3.58 -11.38
CA ILE A 89 4.50 2.28 -11.72
C ILE A 89 5.58 1.30 -12.21
N ALA A 90 6.49 1.74 -13.07
CA ALA A 90 7.57 0.90 -13.59
C ALA A 90 8.51 0.42 -12.48
N ILE A 91 8.85 1.29 -11.53
CA ILE A 91 9.71 0.95 -10.39
C ILE A 91 9.00 -0.02 -9.45
N ILE A 92 7.73 0.24 -9.13
CA ILE A 92 6.90 -0.64 -8.31
C ILE A 92 6.86 -2.03 -8.95
N ALA A 93 6.58 -2.12 -10.24
CA ALA A 93 6.53 -3.39 -10.96
C ALA A 93 7.88 -4.13 -10.91
N ALA A 94 9.00 -3.43 -11.12
CA ALA A 94 10.34 -4.02 -11.08
C ALA A 94 10.69 -4.56 -9.68
N ILE A 95 10.41 -3.79 -8.62
CA ILE A 95 10.68 -4.20 -7.24
C ILE A 95 9.81 -5.40 -6.85
N VAL A 96 8.53 -5.37 -7.21
CA VAL A 96 7.61 -6.48 -6.91
C VAL A 96 7.99 -7.75 -7.67
N GLN A 97 8.48 -7.64 -8.91
CA GLN A 97 8.99 -8.79 -9.66
C GLN A 97 10.19 -9.43 -8.94
N ILE A 98 11.11 -8.63 -8.43
CA ILE A 98 12.24 -9.13 -7.63
C ILE A 98 11.72 -9.78 -6.34
N LEU A 99 10.75 -9.15 -5.67
CA LEU A 99 10.13 -9.70 -4.46
C LEU A 99 9.44 -11.05 -4.73
N GLU A 100 8.75 -11.18 -5.87
CA GLU A 100 8.12 -12.43 -6.30
C GLU A 100 9.15 -13.55 -6.46
N MET A 101 10.26 -13.29 -7.14
CA MET A 101 11.36 -14.25 -7.29
C MET A 101 11.97 -14.66 -5.94
N ILE A 102 12.09 -13.73 -5.00
CA ILE A 102 12.57 -14.01 -3.64
C ILE A 102 11.59 -14.93 -2.91
N ILE A 103 10.30 -14.62 -2.93
CA ILE A 103 9.26 -15.41 -2.26
C ILE A 103 9.17 -16.81 -2.85
N GLU A 104 9.26 -16.94 -4.17
CA GLU A 104 9.27 -18.24 -4.86
C GLU A 104 10.43 -19.11 -4.39
N THR A 105 11.64 -18.54 -4.27
CA THR A 105 12.85 -19.27 -3.90
C THR A 105 12.90 -19.64 -2.42
N PHE A 106 12.53 -18.72 -1.53
CA PHE A 106 12.69 -18.90 -0.06
C PHE A 106 11.47 -19.52 0.62
N THR A 107 10.26 -19.27 0.10
CA THR A 107 9.02 -19.72 0.75
C THR A 107 8.02 -20.28 -0.27
N PRO A 108 8.31 -21.47 -0.87
CA PRO A 108 7.45 -22.06 -1.90
C PRO A 108 6.04 -22.41 -1.39
N SER A 109 5.88 -22.67 -0.10
CA SER A 109 4.56 -22.91 0.50
C SER A 109 3.70 -21.64 0.54
N LEU A 110 4.30 -20.48 0.77
CA LEU A 110 3.62 -19.19 0.71
C LEU A 110 3.34 -18.81 -0.75
N TYR A 111 4.29 -19.07 -1.64
CA TYR A 111 4.13 -18.85 -3.07
C TYR A 111 2.94 -19.64 -3.62
N SER A 112 2.82 -20.93 -3.31
CA SER A 112 1.68 -21.75 -3.75
C SER A 112 0.34 -21.31 -3.13
N ALA A 113 0.35 -20.78 -1.92
CA ALA A 113 -0.86 -20.27 -1.25
C ALA A 113 -1.30 -18.91 -1.79
N LEU A 114 -0.36 -18.04 -2.14
CA LEU A 114 -0.62 -16.71 -2.72
C LEU A 114 -0.83 -16.79 -4.24
N GLY A 115 -0.11 -17.69 -4.92
CA GLY A 115 -0.27 -18.03 -6.33
C GLY A 115 -0.55 -16.85 -7.26
N ILE A 116 -1.74 -16.87 -7.85
CA ILE A 116 -2.22 -15.84 -8.80
C ILE A 116 -2.30 -14.43 -8.19
N PHE A 117 -2.28 -14.31 -6.85
CA PHE A 117 -2.44 -13.00 -6.17
C PHE A 117 -1.11 -12.24 -6.01
N LEU A 118 0.05 -12.86 -6.23
CA LEU A 118 1.33 -12.17 -6.14
C LEU A 118 1.46 -11.02 -7.17
N PRO A 119 1.12 -11.19 -8.46
CA PRO A 119 1.16 -10.10 -9.43
C PRO A 119 0.23 -8.93 -9.07
N LEU A 120 -0.84 -9.18 -8.27
CA LEU A 120 -1.72 -8.12 -7.77
C LEU A 120 -1.02 -7.14 -6.81
N ILE A 121 0.14 -7.50 -6.26
CA ILE A 121 0.95 -6.58 -5.45
C ILE A 121 1.56 -5.48 -6.34
N ALA A 122 1.99 -5.83 -7.55
CA ALA A 122 2.58 -4.88 -8.50
C ALA A 122 1.58 -3.81 -8.96
N VAL A 123 0.33 -4.23 -9.23
CA VAL A 123 -0.76 -3.33 -9.64
C VAL A 123 -1.60 -2.83 -8.46
N ASN A 124 -1.10 -2.94 -7.23
CA ASN A 124 -1.81 -2.52 -6.04
C ASN A 124 -1.86 -0.99 -5.96
N CYS A 125 -3.08 -0.44 -6.04
CA CYS A 125 -3.31 1.00 -5.94
C CYS A 125 -2.79 1.61 -4.62
N ALA A 126 -2.69 0.82 -3.55
CA ALA A 126 -2.12 1.29 -2.28
C ALA A 126 -0.62 1.60 -2.41
N SER A 127 0.13 0.79 -3.19
CA SER A 127 1.56 1.02 -3.42
C SER A 127 1.81 2.30 -4.22
N LEU A 128 1.04 2.48 -5.29
CA LEU A 128 1.10 3.70 -6.09
C LEU A 128 0.64 4.92 -5.27
N GLY A 129 -0.50 4.81 -4.58
CA GLY A 129 -1.03 5.89 -3.75
C GLY A 129 -0.08 6.30 -2.64
N CYS A 130 0.58 5.34 -1.98
CA CYS A 130 1.59 5.62 -0.97
C CYS A 130 2.77 6.41 -1.54
N SER A 131 3.23 6.06 -2.75
CA SER A 131 4.31 6.78 -3.45
C SER A 131 3.91 8.19 -3.86
N LEU A 132 2.66 8.39 -4.30
CA LEU A 132 2.13 9.71 -4.64
C LEU A 132 1.94 10.60 -3.41
N PHE A 133 1.40 10.05 -2.32
CA PHE A 133 1.28 10.80 -1.06
C PHE A 133 2.64 11.14 -0.45
N MET A 134 3.65 10.29 -0.65
CA MET A 134 5.03 10.59 -0.28
C MET A 134 5.55 11.82 -1.02
N GLN A 135 5.30 11.90 -2.33
CA GLN A 135 5.67 13.05 -3.17
C GLN A 135 4.92 14.32 -2.76
N GLU A 136 3.58 14.23 -2.59
CA GLU A 136 2.72 15.35 -2.21
C GLU A 136 3.11 15.96 -0.85
N ARG A 137 3.49 15.12 0.11
CA ARG A 137 3.91 15.56 1.45
C ARG A 137 5.31 16.16 1.48
N GLY A 138 6.13 15.93 0.48
CA GLY A 138 7.47 16.52 0.36
C GLY A 138 8.37 16.22 1.56
N PHE A 139 8.56 14.95 1.90
CA PHE A 139 9.42 14.54 3.02
C PHE A 139 10.85 15.05 2.85
N SER A 140 11.47 15.45 3.96
CA SER A 140 12.84 15.99 3.96
C SER A 140 13.90 14.89 3.87
N ASN A 141 13.60 13.71 4.42
CA ASN A 141 14.55 12.62 4.58
C ASN A 141 14.01 11.28 4.06
N VAL A 142 14.91 10.45 3.55
CA VAL A 142 14.61 9.06 3.14
C VAL A 142 14.01 8.24 4.31
N GLY A 143 14.46 8.52 5.54
CA GLY A 143 13.96 7.85 6.75
C GLY A 143 12.48 8.13 7.01
N GLU A 144 11.99 9.34 6.76
CA GLU A 144 10.57 9.68 6.87
C GLU A 144 9.74 8.93 5.82
N ALA A 145 10.23 8.85 4.59
CA ALA A 145 9.60 8.09 3.51
C ALA A 145 9.53 6.59 3.85
N ALA A 146 10.60 6.01 4.41
CA ALA A 146 10.63 4.61 4.83
C ALA A 146 9.63 4.33 5.96
N ILE A 147 9.55 5.19 6.97
CA ILE A 147 8.60 5.06 8.09
C ILE A 147 7.17 5.25 7.60
N PHE A 148 6.93 6.16 6.67
CA PHE A 148 5.62 6.33 6.05
C PHE A 148 5.20 5.08 5.28
N GLY A 149 6.11 4.48 4.49
CA GLY A 149 5.88 3.22 3.78
C GLY A 149 5.59 2.06 4.74
N LEU A 150 6.36 1.95 5.83
CA LEU A 150 6.16 0.94 6.88
C LEU A 150 4.81 1.12 7.58
N GLY A 151 4.46 2.34 7.98
CA GLY A 151 3.19 2.64 8.63
C GLY A 151 2.00 2.35 7.72
N SER A 152 2.06 2.76 6.46
CA SER A 152 1.01 2.48 5.46
C SER A 152 0.86 0.97 5.20
N GLY A 153 1.97 0.22 5.15
CA GLY A 153 1.96 -1.23 5.01
C GLY A 153 1.32 -1.93 6.21
N ILE A 154 1.69 -1.55 7.43
CA ILE A 154 1.10 -2.09 8.66
C ILE A 154 -0.39 -1.75 8.73
N GLY A 155 -0.78 -0.52 8.38
CA GLY A 155 -2.19 -0.12 8.31
C GLY A 155 -2.99 -0.97 7.32
N TRP A 156 -2.42 -1.24 6.15
CA TRP A 156 -3.02 -2.11 5.14
C TRP A 156 -3.11 -3.58 5.62
N LEU A 157 -2.05 -4.11 6.27
CA LEU A 157 -2.03 -5.44 6.87
C LEU A 157 -3.13 -5.59 7.93
N LEU A 158 -3.26 -4.62 8.85
CA LEU A 158 -4.29 -4.64 9.88
C LEU A 158 -5.69 -4.67 9.27
N ALA A 159 -5.93 -3.87 8.25
CA ALA A 159 -7.22 -3.81 7.58
C ALA A 159 -7.59 -5.13 6.90
N ILE A 160 -6.66 -5.75 6.16
CA ILE A 160 -6.95 -7.01 5.45
C ILE A 160 -7.13 -8.19 6.40
N VAL A 161 -6.38 -8.25 7.50
CA VAL A 161 -6.53 -9.29 8.51
C VAL A 161 -7.85 -9.13 9.25
N ALA A 162 -8.23 -7.89 9.60
CA ALA A 162 -9.49 -7.61 10.27
C ALA A 162 -10.70 -8.02 9.43
N ILE A 163 -10.75 -7.65 8.13
CA ILE A 163 -11.85 -8.08 7.26
C ILE A 163 -11.86 -9.59 7.05
N ALA A 164 -10.70 -10.23 6.92
CA ALA A 164 -10.61 -11.67 6.76
C ALA A 164 -11.16 -12.41 7.96
N ALA A 165 -10.83 -11.97 9.18
CA ALA A 165 -11.36 -12.53 10.42
C ALA A 165 -12.90 -12.36 10.52
N ILE A 166 -13.44 -11.21 10.14
CA ILE A 166 -14.88 -10.97 10.11
C ILE A 166 -15.55 -11.87 9.06
N ARG A 167 -14.99 -11.96 7.86
CA ARG A 167 -15.55 -12.81 6.78
C ARG A 167 -15.53 -14.29 7.13
N GLU A 168 -14.49 -14.76 7.83
CA GLU A 168 -14.41 -16.13 8.29
C GLU A 168 -15.52 -16.45 9.30
N LYS A 169 -15.82 -15.54 10.24
CA LYS A 169 -16.95 -15.66 11.16
C LYS A 169 -18.31 -15.58 10.45
N LEU A 170 -18.46 -14.72 9.46
CA LEU A 170 -19.69 -14.55 8.71
C LEU A 170 -20.10 -15.79 7.89
N ARG A 171 -19.16 -16.68 7.59
CA ARG A 171 -19.46 -17.96 6.92
C ARG A 171 -20.42 -18.84 7.70
N TYR A 172 -20.48 -18.69 9.03
CA TYR A 172 -21.39 -19.43 9.93
C TYR A 172 -22.70 -18.68 10.19
N SER A 173 -22.86 -17.46 9.68
CA SER A 173 -24.07 -16.64 9.87
C SER A 173 -25.05 -16.82 8.71
N LYS A 174 -26.36 -16.74 9.02
CA LYS A 174 -27.43 -16.76 8.02
C LYS A 174 -27.58 -15.38 7.37
N ILE A 175 -26.85 -15.15 6.30
CA ILE A 175 -26.92 -13.91 5.53
C ILE A 175 -27.84 -14.12 4.33
N SER A 176 -28.63 -13.09 3.98
CA SER A 176 -29.46 -13.07 2.77
C SER A 176 -28.62 -13.37 1.51
N LYS A 177 -29.13 -14.23 0.63
CA LYS A 177 -28.43 -14.62 -0.61
C LYS A 177 -28.03 -13.44 -1.50
N ALA A 178 -28.80 -12.34 -1.46
CA ALA A 178 -28.52 -11.12 -2.22
C ALA A 178 -27.26 -10.36 -1.73
N LEU A 179 -26.93 -10.50 -0.45
CA LEU A 179 -25.78 -9.81 0.18
C LEU A 179 -24.54 -10.71 0.30
N GLN A 180 -24.67 -12.01 0.04
CA GLN A 180 -23.55 -12.94 0.13
C GLN A 180 -22.43 -12.59 -0.85
N GLY A 181 -21.17 -12.66 -0.41
CA GLY A 181 -19.98 -12.43 -1.23
C GLY A 181 -19.45 -11.02 -1.13
N VAL A 182 -19.36 -10.32 -2.26
CA VAL A 182 -18.71 -9.00 -2.34
C VAL A 182 -19.55 -7.92 -1.64
N GLY A 183 -20.87 -7.99 -1.71
CA GLY A 183 -21.79 -6.99 -1.12
C GLY A 183 -21.59 -6.81 0.38
N ILE A 184 -21.60 -7.90 1.14
CA ILE A 184 -21.39 -7.84 2.59
C ILE A 184 -19.99 -7.32 2.94
N SER A 185 -18.98 -7.65 2.11
CA SER A 185 -17.62 -7.19 2.34
C SER A 185 -17.49 -5.68 2.19
N PHE A 186 -18.18 -5.07 1.21
CA PHE A 186 -18.23 -3.61 1.06
C PHE A 186 -18.94 -2.93 2.24
N ILE A 187 -20.07 -3.47 2.69
CA ILE A 187 -20.79 -2.93 3.84
C ILE A 187 -19.91 -2.94 5.09
N ILE A 188 -19.25 -4.07 5.36
CA ILE A 188 -18.36 -4.19 6.51
C ILE A 188 -17.19 -3.23 6.39
N THR A 189 -16.57 -3.12 5.21
CA THR A 189 -15.45 -2.18 4.99
C THR A 189 -15.90 -0.73 5.22
N GLY A 190 -17.09 -0.36 4.75
CA GLY A 190 -17.66 0.95 5.01
C GLY A 190 -17.89 1.22 6.50
N LEU A 191 -18.44 0.26 7.24
CA LEU A 191 -18.63 0.36 8.69
C LEU A 191 -17.29 0.46 9.43
N MET A 192 -16.28 -0.32 9.03
CA MET A 192 -14.92 -0.22 9.57
C MET A 192 -14.29 1.14 9.25
N GLY A 193 -14.51 1.67 8.03
CA GLY A 193 -14.05 3.00 7.66
C GLY A 193 -14.64 4.10 8.56
N ILE A 194 -15.95 4.04 8.82
CA ILE A 194 -16.61 4.98 9.77
C ILE A 194 -16.00 4.86 11.17
N ALA A 195 -15.75 3.64 11.66
CA ALA A 195 -15.10 3.44 12.95
C ALA A 195 -13.69 4.01 13.00
N PHE A 196 -12.91 3.88 11.91
CA PHE A 196 -11.57 4.46 11.81
C PHE A 196 -11.57 5.98 11.66
N MET A 197 -12.64 6.57 11.11
CA MET A 197 -12.79 8.04 11.07
C MET A 197 -12.83 8.66 12.48
N ALA A 198 -13.20 7.90 13.52
CA ALA A 198 -13.13 8.37 14.90
C ALA A 198 -11.68 8.73 15.32
N PHE A 199 -10.67 8.06 14.73
CA PHE A 199 -9.26 8.38 14.98
C PHE A 199 -8.79 9.66 14.27
N MET A 200 -9.47 10.10 13.21
CA MET A 200 -9.15 11.36 12.51
C MET A 200 -9.43 12.61 13.39
N GLY A 201 -10.30 12.49 14.39
CA GLY A 201 -10.57 13.57 15.35
C GLY A 201 -9.48 13.76 16.40
N ILE A 202 -8.55 12.81 16.50
CA ILE A 202 -7.44 12.90 17.46
C ILE A 202 -6.32 13.73 16.81
N LYS A 203 -6.14 14.97 17.31
CA LYS A 203 -4.98 15.80 16.93
C LYS A 203 -3.73 15.18 17.54
N LEU A 204 -2.97 14.43 16.75
CA LEU A 204 -1.66 13.90 17.08
C LEU A 204 -0.57 14.92 16.74
#